data_9ed7e75b8ab33bd939d0f353865fc8d7
#
_entry.id   9ed7e75b8ab33bd939d0f353865fc8d7
#
_cell.length_a   1.000
_cell.length_b   1.000
_cell.length_c   1.000
_cell.angle_alpha   90.00
_cell.angle_beta   90.00
_cell.angle_gamma   90.00
#
_symmetry.space_group_name_H-M   'P 1'
#
loop_
_entity.id
_entity.type
_entity.pdbx_description
1 polymer ?
#
loop_
_entity_poly.entity_id
_entity_poly.type
_entity_poly.pdbx_seq_one_letter_code
_entity_poly.pdbx_strand_id
1 'polypeptide(L)'
;MKKLMNNIVAFCAICILSFIWVGCASEGPNEKPRQVEATPNFGVIHNEIIDEIFHSLSASTTRTSKMSKDEFMADCISEAAKTVISKDPTLSRQETEKTIANISMMPLEEIRLGMSDQDRQVIDSIASMLSNNIDANIIDDYIGTCHLDEQKIQAAKAFCETYQESLNYWNKCGAEWVEYIVQNVDVNVDVDEGVIGRWLDRISWKQVAFSDAYYGWYGMMSSGCNIYVGVGGAAAGSIFSALNQL
;
A
#
# COMPACT_ATOMS: atom_id res chain seq x y z
N MET A 1 -21.74 -35.16 -8.72
CA MET A 1 -22.07 -33.73 -8.68
C MET A 1 -22.94 -33.31 -7.47
N LYS A 2 -24.04 -34.01 -7.11
CA LYS A 2 -24.85 -33.60 -5.92
C LYS A 2 -24.10 -33.58 -4.56
N LYS A 3 -23.16 -34.50 -4.32
CA LYS A 3 -22.35 -34.50 -3.05
C LYS A 3 -21.39 -33.33 -2.92
N LEU A 4 -20.84 -32.84 -4.02
CA LEU A 4 -19.91 -31.70 -4.04
C LEU A 4 -20.65 -30.38 -3.77
N MET A 5 -21.85 -30.21 -4.33
CA MET A 5 -22.70 -29.04 -4.10
C MET A 5 -23.17 -28.91 -2.64
N ASN A 6 -23.49 -30.06 -1.99
CA ASN A 6 -23.90 -30.01 -0.58
C ASN A 6 -22.78 -29.59 0.37
N ASN A 7 -21.52 -29.94 0.06
CA ASN A 7 -20.37 -29.53 0.87
C ASN A 7 -20.04 -28.03 0.73
N ILE A 8 -20.25 -27.47 -0.46
CA ILE A 8 -20.04 -26.01 -0.71
C ILE A 8 -21.10 -25.21 0.03
N VAL A 9 -22.36 -25.62 -0.01
CA VAL A 9 -23.47 -24.95 0.72
C VAL A 9 -23.26 -25.02 2.24
N ALA A 10 -22.80 -26.16 2.76
CA ALA A 10 -22.49 -26.32 4.19
C ALA A 10 -21.31 -25.44 4.64
N PHE A 11 -20.27 -25.27 3.81
CA PHE A 11 -19.12 -24.42 4.11
C PHE A 11 -19.49 -22.93 4.10
N CYS A 12 -20.31 -22.48 3.15
CA CYS A 12 -20.83 -21.12 3.13
C CYS A 12 -21.74 -20.81 4.32
N ALA A 13 -22.55 -21.78 4.78
CA ALA A 13 -23.43 -21.59 5.94
C ALA A 13 -22.64 -21.46 7.26
N ILE A 14 -21.50 -22.14 7.39
CA ILE A 14 -20.62 -22.04 8.57
C ILE A 14 -19.90 -20.69 8.60
N CYS A 15 -19.48 -20.16 7.46
CA CYS A 15 -18.85 -18.83 7.37
C CYS A 15 -19.82 -17.69 7.71
N ILE A 16 -21.12 -17.83 7.39
CA ILE A 16 -22.13 -16.80 7.69
C ILE A 16 -22.50 -16.78 9.18
N LEU A 17 -22.44 -17.91 9.88
CA LEU A 17 -22.76 -17.98 11.31
C LEU A 17 -21.66 -17.48 12.26
N SER A 18 -20.43 -17.33 11.77
CA SER A 18 -19.32 -16.78 12.58
C SER A 18 -19.34 -15.24 12.69
N PHE A 19 -20.11 -14.54 11.88
CA PHE A 19 -20.21 -13.07 11.89
C PHE A 19 -21.32 -12.49 12.77
N ILE A 20 -22.15 -13.31 13.45
CA ILE A 20 -23.31 -12.82 14.21
C ILE A 20 -23.02 -12.68 15.73
N TRP A 21 -21.80 -12.91 16.20
CA TRP A 21 -21.44 -12.80 17.63
C TRP A 21 -20.41 -11.70 17.92
N VAL A 22 -20.64 -10.48 17.45
CA VAL A 22 -20.11 -9.29 18.15
C VAL A 22 -21.31 -8.59 18.78
N GLY A 23 -21.53 -8.98 20.03
CA GLY A 23 -22.70 -8.60 20.77
C GLY A 23 -22.76 -7.13 21.09
N CYS A 24 -23.98 -6.61 21.07
CA CYS A 24 -24.36 -5.42 21.80
C CYS A 24 -23.99 -5.58 23.28
N ALA A 25 -22.90 -4.97 23.71
CA ALA A 25 -22.66 -4.73 25.12
C ALA A 25 -23.54 -3.54 25.52
N SER A 26 -24.46 -3.77 26.45
CA SER A 26 -25.29 -2.74 27.07
C SER A 26 -24.40 -1.72 27.77
N GLU A 27 -24.53 -0.45 27.40
CA GLU A 27 -23.85 0.68 28.02
C GLU A 27 -24.27 0.78 29.52
N GLY A 28 -23.31 0.58 30.42
CA GLY A 28 -23.44 0.94 31.85
C GLY A 28 -23.10 2.42 32.03
N PRO A 29 -23.68 3.12 33.05
CA PRO A 29 -23.64 4.57 33.17
C PRO A 29 -22.32 5.17 33.71
N ASN A 30 -21.15 4.59 33.43
CA ASN A 30 -19.86 5.12 33.93
C ASN A 30 -18.65 4.76 33.04
N GLU A 31 -18.79 4.64 31.73
CA GLU A 31 -17.62 4.58 30.90
C GLU A 31 -17.04 5.98 30.71
N LYS A 32 -15.76 6.14 31.13
CA LYS A 32 -14.95 7.30 30.75
C LYS A 32 -14.98 7.43 29.22
N PRO A 33 -15.06 8.67 28.70
CA PRO A 33 -15.02 8.85 27.24
C PRO A 33 -13.80 8.10 26.70
N ARG A 34 -14.05 7.11 25.85
CA ARG A 34 -13.01 6.40 25.09
C ARG A 34 -12.22 7.47 24.39
N GLN A 35 -10.94 7.65 24.75
CA GLN A 35 -10.04 8.45 23.92
C GLN A 35 -10.11 7.83 22.54
N VAL A 36 -10.67 8.56 21.59
CA VAL A 36 -10.59 8.21 20.16
C VAL A 36 -9.11 8.30 19.86
N GLU A 37 -8.42 7.15 19.81
CA GLU A 37 -7.07 7.11 19.29
C GLU A 37 -7.15 7.71 17.88
N ALA A 38 -6.36 8.75 17.65
CA ALA A 38 -6.30 9.39 16.34
C ALA A 38 -5.97 8.30 15.33
N THR A 39 -6.80 8.17 14.30
CA THR A 39 -6.55 7.22 13.21
C THR A 39 -5.15 7.53 12.67
N PRO A 40 -4.23 6.55 12.62
CA PRO A 40 -2.88 6.79 12.15
C PRO A 40 -2.91 7.27 10.69
N ASN A 41 -2.09 8.27 10.36
CA ASN A 41 -1.96 8.75 8.99
C ASN A 41 -1.27 7.68 8.13
N PHE A 42 -1.98 7.16 7.14
CA PHE A 42 -1.52 6.06 6.28
C PHE A 42 -0.29 6.45 5.48
N GLY A 43 -0.24 7.67 4.95
CA GLY A 43 0.88 8.15 4.18
C GLY A 43 2.15 8.29 5.00
N VAL A 44 2.05 8.70 6.27
CA VAL A 44 3.20 8.75 7.18
C VAL A 44 3.74 7.34 7.44
N ILE A 45 2.86 6.36 7.74
CA ILE A 45 3.29 4.96 7.94
C ILE A 45 3.92 4.39 6.66
N HIS A 46 3.36 4.71 5.49
CA HIS A 46 3.91 4.32 4.20
C HIS A 46 5.34 4.79 4.03
N ASN A 47 5.60 6.07 4.28
CA ASN A 47 6.94 6.65 4.14
C ASN A 47 7.92 6.08 5.16
N GLU A 48 7.49 5.85 6.41
CA GLU A 48 8.32 5.16 7.42
C GLU A 48 8.75 3.77 6.94
N ILE A 49 7.85 2.99 6.33
CA ILE A 49 8.19 1.66 5.81
C ILE A 49 9.18 1.76 4.65
N ILE A 50 9.02 2.72 3.73
CA ILE A 50 9.98 2.93 2.64
C ILE A 50 11.36 3.33 3.18
N ASP A 51 11.43 4.20 4.18
CA ASP A 51 12.68 4.60 4.81
C ASP A 51 13.38 3.42 5.48
N GLU A 52 12.65 2.58 6.21
CA GLU A 52 13.20 1.39 6.86
C GLU A 52 13.73 0.37 5.83
N ILE A 53 13.01 0.19 4.71
CA ILE A 53 13.51 -0.63 3.60
C ILE A 53 14.81 -0.06 3.07
N PHE A 54 14.88 1.25 2.79
CA PHE A 54 16.07 1.90 2.26
C PHE A 54 17.27 1.77 3.20
N HIS A 55 17.07 2.04 4.48
CA HIS A 55 18.11 1.92 5.49
C HIS A 55 18.62 0.48 5.63
N SER A 56 17.74 -0.50 5.65
CA SER A 56 18.10 -1.92 5.73
C SER A 56 18.91 -2.37 4.52
N LEU A 57 18.45 -2.03 3.32
CA LEU A 57 19.14 -2.37 2.08
C LEU A 57 20.50 -1.68 1.97
N SER A 58 20.59 -0.39 2.34
CA SER A 58 21.82 0.40 2.30
C SER A 58 22.85 -0.08 3.32
N ALA A 59 22.44 -0.57 4.49
CA ALA A 59 23.32 -1.14 5.50
C ALA A 59 23.87 -2.52 5.09
N SER A 60 23.21 -3.22 4.19
CA SER A 60 23.55 -4.59 3.75
C SER A 60 24.65 -4.66 2.66
N THR A 61 25.41 -3.58 2.40
CA THR A 61 26.29 -3.38 1.23
C THR A 61 27.60 -4.17 1.25
N THR A 62 27.57 -5.48 1.43
CA THR A 62 28.74 -6.35 1.23
C THR A 62 28.72 -7.10 -0.12
N ARG A 63 27.78 -6.75 -1.02
CA ARG A 63 27.62 -7.47 -2.29
C ARG A 63 28.70 -7.07 -3.30
N THR A 64 29.35 -8.05 -3.88
CA THR A 64 30.38 -7.86 -4.93
C THR A 64 29.81 -7.81 -6.34
N SER A 65 28.53 -8.11 -6.51
CA SER A 65 27.77 -8.10 -7.80
C SER A 65 26.41 -7.45 -7.61
N LYS A 66 25.92 -6.84 -8.69
CA LYS A 66 24.54 -6.32 -8.73
C LYS A 66 23.55 -7.48 -8.60
N MET A 67 22.44 -7.20 -7.93
CA MET A 67 21.32 -8.15 -7.77
C MET A 67 20.36 -8.02 -8.97
N SER A 68 19.63 -9.09 -9.27
CA SER A 68 18.52 -9.03 -10.22
C SER A 68 17.37 -8.17 -9.69
N LYS A 69 16.49 -7.70 -10.58
CA LYS A 69 15.27 -6.98 -10.15
C LYS A 69 14.40 -7.83 -9.23
N ASP A 70 14.31 -9.13 -9.48
CA ASP A 70 13.51 -10.06 -8.65
C ASP A 70 14.10 -10.24 -7.25
N GLU A 71 15.43 -10.37 -7.13
CA GLU A 71 16.11 -10.43 -5.84
C GLU A 71 15.93 -9.14 -5.05
N PHE A 72 16.06 -8.00 -5.72
CA PHE A 72 15.84 -6.70 -5.10
C PHE A 72 14.41 -6.55 -4.57
N MET A 73 13.40 -6.93 -5.35
CA MET A 73 12.01 -6.89 -4.92
C MET A 73 11.72 -7.87 -3.77
N ALA A 74 12.31 -9.06 -3.81
CA ALA A 74 12.17 -10.02 -2.70
C ALA A 74 12.74 -9.46 -1.39
N ASP A 75 13.90 -8.78 -1.45
CA ASP A 75 14.49 -8.09 -0.29
C ASP A 75 13.57 -6.95 0.19
N CYS A 76 13.04 -6.10 -0.71
CA CYS A 76 12.09 -5.04 -0.35
C CYS A 76 10.84 -5.58 0.34
N ILE A 77 10.24 -6.65 -0.17
CA ILE A 77 9.06 -7.30 0.42
C ILE A 77 9.38 -7.86 1.81
N SER A 78 10.53 -8.51 1.96
CA SER A 78 10.96 -9.06 3.24
C SER A 78 11.20 -7.98 4.30
N GLU A 79 11.83 -6.86 3.93
CA GLU A 79 12.05 -5.73 4.84
C GLU A 79 10.72 -5.02 5.17
N ALA A 80 9.83 -4.81 4.19
CA ALA A 80 8.49 -4.29 4.43
C ALA A 80 7.73 -5.16 5.45
N ALA A 81 7.78 -6.49 5.30
CA ALA A 81 7.12 -7.41 6.21
C ALA A 81 7.72 -7.34 7.63
N LYS A 82 9.03 -7.22 7.78
CA LYS A 82 9.68 -7.05 9.09
C LYS A 82 9.18 -5.78 9.78
N THR A 83 9.13 -4.67 9.05
CA THR A 83 8.68 -3.38 9.58
C THR A 83 7.21 -3.45 9.97
N VAL A 84 6.35 -4.05 9.14
CA VAL A 84 4.92 -4.28 9.43
C VAL A 84 4.74 -5.10 10.71
N ILE A 85 5.46 -6.21 10.86
CA ILE A 85 5.40 -7.08 12.05
C ILE A 85 5.92 -6.36 13.29
N SER A 86 6.90 -5.46 13.18
CA SER A 86 7.34 -4.66 14.31
C SER A 86 6.25 -3.72 14.85
N LYS A 87 5.35 -3.28 13.97
CA LYS A 87 4.19 -2.43 14.31
C LYS A 87 2.98 -3.26 14.79
N ASP A 88 2.82 -4.48 14.29
CA ASP A 88 1.79 -5.44 14.71
C ASP A 88 2.39 -6.85 14.92
N PRO A 89 2.90 -7.14 16.14
CA PRO A 89 3.54 -8.42 16.44
C PRO A 89 2.61 -9.65 16.41
N THR A 90 1.31 -9.46 16.22
CA THR A 90 0.35 -10.57 16.11
C THR A 90 0.38 -11.23 14.73
N LEU A 91 1.00 -10.58 13.75
CA LEU A 91 1.06 -11.03 12.37
C LEU A 91 2.08 -12.16 12.16
N SER A 92 1.69 -13.14 11.35
CA SER A 92 2.60 -14.20 10.87
C SER A 92 3.51 -13.66 9.78
N ARG A 93 4.83 -13.84 9.91
CA ARG A 93 5.81 -13.37 8.93
C ARG A 93 5.51 -13.91 7.52
N GLN A 94 5.30 -15.21 7.39
CA GLN A 94 5.08 -15.85 6.10
C GLN A 94 3.82 -15.34 5.40
N GLU A 95 2.72 -15.15 6.15
CA GLU A 95 1.47 -14.63 5.59
C GLU A 95 1.59 -13.16 5.23
N THR A 96 2.29 -12.37 6.05
CA THR A 96 2.55 -10.95 5.80
C THR A 96 3.40 -10.75 4.54
N GLU A 97 4.53 -11.46 4.40
CA GLU A 97 5.37 -11.42 3.20
C GLU A 97 4.57 -11.81 1.95
N LYS A 98 3.78 -12.90 2.02
CA LYS A 98 2.94 -13.34 0.90
C LYS A 98 1.89 -12.29 0.53
N THR A 99 1.25 -11.67 1.51
CA THR A 99 0.21 -10.66 1.25
C THR A 99 0.82 -9.39 0.66
N ILE A 100 1.93 -8.91 1.21
CA ILE A 100 2.68 -7.77 0.68
C ILE A 100 3.12 -8.04 -0.77
N ALA A 101 3.67 -9.22 -1.06
CA ALA A 101 4.04 -9.62 -2.41
C ALA A 101 2.86 -9.59 -3.37
N ASN A 102 1.73 -10.16 -2.96
CA ASN A 102 0.52 -10.16 -3.78
C ASN A 102 0.00 -8.75 -4.08
N ILE A 103 0.08 -7.83 -3.10
CA ILE A 103 -0.35 -6.45 -3.28
C ILE A 103 0.64 -5.72 -4.22
N SER A 104 1.92 -5.72 -3.88
CA SER A 104 2.95 -4.91 -4.55
C SER A 104 3.25 -5.33 -5.98
N MET A 105 3.08 -6.60 -6.31
CA MET A 105 3.36 -7.13 -7.65
C MET A 105 2.12 -7.20 -8.55
N MET A 106 0.93 -6.82 -8.05
CA MET A 106 -0.29 -6.82 -8.85
C MET A 106 -0.26 -5.65 -9.86
N PRO A 107 -0.49 -5.88 -11.14
CA PRO A 107 -0.61 -4.79 -12.10
C PRO A 107 -1.70 -3.79 -11.71
N LEU A 108 -1.43 -2.48 -11.79
CA LEU A 108 -2.41 -1.45 -11.44
C LEU A 108 -3.73 -1.60 -12.21
N GLU A 109 -3.66 -2.03 -13.45
CA GLU A 109 -4.86 -2.28 -14.26
C GLU A 109 -5.72 -3.40 -13.66
N GLU A 110 -5.10 -4.47 -13.13
CA GLU A 110 -5.83 -5.54 -12.45
C GLU A 110 -6.47 -5.06 -11.15
N ILE A 111 -5.79 -4.20 -10.39
CA ILE A 111 -6.38 -3.55 -9.21
C ILE A 111 -7.63 -2.77 -9.62
N ARG A 112 -7.54 -1.94 -10.67
CA ARG A 112 -8.67 -1.13 -11.15
C ARG A 112 -9.82 -1.98 -11.70
N LEU A 113 -9.52 -3.05 -12.41
CA LEU A 113 -10.52 -3.99 -12.92
C LEU A 113 -11.21 -4.77 -11.81
N GLY A 114 -10.52 -5.03 -10.69
CA GLY A 114 -11.08 -5.69 -9.51
C GLY A 114 -12.01 -4.81 -8.67
N MET A 115 -11.99 -3.48 -8.86
CA MET A 115 -12.91 -2.55 -8.18
C MET A 115 -14.33 -2.69 -8.69
N SER A 116 -15.33 -2.51 -7.81
CA SER A 116 -16.70 -2.27 -8.26
C SER A 116 -16.78 -0.99 -9.09
N ASP A 117 -17.79 -0.87 -9.97
CA ASP A 117 -17.96 0.34 -10.78
C ASP A 117 -18.11 1.60 -9.91
N GLN A 118 -18.80 1.48 -8.75
CA GLN A 118 -18.93 2.58 -7.80
C GLN A 118 -17.58 2.96 -7.18
N ASP A 119 -16.80 1.99 -6.69
CA ASP A 119 -15.50 2.26 -6.07
C ASP A 119 -14.55 2.89 -7.08
N ARG A 120 -14.51 2.36 -8.31
CA ARG A 120 -13.70 2.91 -9.40
C ARG A 120 -14.07 4.36 -9.70
N GLN A 121 -15.35 4.65 -9.84
CA GLN A 121 -15.81 6.02 -10.10
C GLN A 121 -15.40 6.98 -8.98
N VAL A 122 -15.52 6.58 -7.73
CA VAL A 122 -15.12 7.41 -6.57
C VAL A 122 -13.62 7.62 -6.58
N ILE A 123 -12.82 6.56 -6.68
CA ILE A 123 -11.35 6.65 -6.65
C ILE A 123 -10.81 7.42 -7.85
N ASP A 124 -11.34 7.22 -9.06
CA ASP A 124 -10.93 7.98 -10.25
C ASP A 124 -11.29 9.47 -10.10
N SER A 125 -12.42 9.79 -9.47
CA SER A 125 -12.79 11.19 -9.16
C SER A 125 -11.83 11.82 -8.15
N ILE A 126 -11.48 11.10 -7.07
CA ILE A 126 -10.49 11.55 -6.07
C ILE A 126 -9.13 11.75 -6.75
N ALA A 127 -8.67 10.79 -7.55
CA ALA A 127 -7.41 10.88 -8.30
C ALA A 127 -7.38 12.12 -9.21
N SER A 128 -8.50 12.42 -9.87
CA SER A 128 -8.63 13.64 -10.68
C SER A 128 -8.55 14.90 -9.82
N MET A 129 -9.22 14.94 -8.65
CA MET A 129 -9.16 16.08 -7.73
C MET A 129 -7.73 16.31 -7.21
N LEU A 130 -7.04 15.26 -6.78
CA LEU A 130 -5.63 15.31 -6.34
C LEU A 130 -4.71 15.78 -7.46
N SER A 131 -4.93 15.29 -8.69
CA SER A 131 -4.18 15.74 -9.87
C SER A 131 -4.28 17.22 -10.14
N ASN A 132 -5.44 17.81 -9.81
CA ASN A 132 -5.74 19.24 -10.01
C ASN A 132 -5.47 20.07 -8.75
N ASN A 133 -4.82 19.50 -7.73
CA ASN A 133 -4.49 20.15 -6.46
C ASN A 133 -5.73 20.75 -5.76
N ILE A 134 -6.86 20.06 -5.81
CA ILE A 134 -8.08 20.45 -5.09
C ILE A 134 -7.83 20.33 -3.58
N ASP A 135 -8.38 21.26 -2.81
CA ASP A 135 -8.25 21.31 -1.36
C ASP A 135 -8.75 20.01 -0.69
N ALA A 136 -8.01 19.55 0.31
CA ALA A 136 -8.30 18.30 1.00
C ALA A 136 -9.70 18.27 1.64
N ASN A 137 -10.18 19.41 2.16
CA ASN A 137 -11.52 19.48 2.75
C ASN A 137 -12.62 19.24 1.69
N ILE A 138 -12.41 19.71 0.46
CA ILE A 138 -13.35 19.47 -0.66
C ILE A 138 -13.38 17.99 -1.02
N ILE A 139 -12.21 17.32 -0.98
CA ILE A 139 -12.12 15.87 -1.23
C ILE A 139 -12.81 15.10 -0.11
N ASP A 140 -12.60 15.48 1.16
CA ASP A 140 -13.26 14.85 2.31
C ASP A 140 -14.78 15.02 2.25
N ASP A 141 -15.27 16.21 1.91
CA ASP A 141 -16.69 16.48 1.69
C ASP A 141 -17.25 15.58 0.57
N TYR A 142 -16.52 15.47 -0.55
CA TYR A 142 -16.89 14.58 -1.65
C TYR A 142 -17.01 13.13 -1.20
N ILE A 143 -16.00 12.59 -0.48
CA ILE A 143 -16.02 11.23 0.06
C ILE A 143 -17.27 11.03 0.94
N GLY A 144 -17.60 11.99 1.79
CA GLY A 144 -18.79 11.99 2.65
C GLY A 144 -20.12 11.91 1.88
N THR A 145 -20.16 12.39 0.63
CA THR A 145 -21.38 12.34 -0.23
C THR A 145 -21.52 11.04 -1.03
N CYS A 146 -20.46 10.23 -1.12
CA CYS A 146 -20.43 9.05 -2.01
C CYS A 146 -21.21 7.82 -1.52
N HIS A 147 -21.88 7.90 -0.35
CA HIS A 147 -22.63 6.79 0.26
C HIS A 147 -21.83 5.47 0.37
N LEU A 148 -20.56 5.59 0.71
CA LEU A 148 -19.66 4.46 0.96
C LEU A 148 -19.90 3.89 2.37
N ASP A 149 -19.62 2.60 2.56
CA ASP A 149 -19.50 2.05 3.90
C ASP A 149 -18.24 2.56 4.60
N GLU A 150 -18.16 2.38 5.92
CA GLU A 150 -17.06 2.90 6.76
C GLU A 150 -15.69 2.39 6.29
N GLN A 151 -15.59 1.12 5.87
CA GLN A 151 -14.35 0.55 5.38
C GLN A 151 -13.86 1.25 4.11
N LYS A 152 -14.76 1.51 3.17
CA LYS A 152 -14.46 2.19 1.92
C LYS A 152 -14.14 3.68 2.13
N ILE A 153 -14.79 4.33 3.11
CA ILE A 153 -14.45 5.70 3.51
C ILE A 153 -13.00 5.74 4.02
N GLN A 154 -12.62 4.81 4.90
CA GLN A 154 -11.24 4.73 5.41
C GLN A 154 -10.24 4.43 4.29
N ALA A 155 -10.57 3.53 3.38
CA ALA A 155 -9.72 3.23 2.23
C ALA A 155 -9.57 4.44 1.27
N ALA A 156 -10.63 5.22 1.04
CA ALA A 156 -10.58 6.43 0.23
C ALA A 156 -9.72 7.53 0.89
N LYS A 157 -9.82 7.69 2.21
CA LYS A 157 -8.93 8.59 2.97
C LYS A 157 -7.48 8.13 2.90
N ALA A 158 -7.23 6.83 3.10
CA ALA A 158 -5.90 6.25 2.97
C ALA A 158 -5.31 6.50 1.58
N PHE A 159 -6.13 6.42 0.52
CA PHE A 159 -5.71 6.78 -0.84
C PHE A 159 -5.20 8.22 -0.92
N CYS A 160 -5.95 9.18 -0.36
CA CYS A 160 -5.58 10.59 -0.37
C CYS A 160 -4.28 10.85 0.41
N GLU A 161 -4.21 10.35 1.64
CA GLU A 161 -3.05 10.53 2.52
C GLU A 161 -1.79 9.88 1.92
N THR A 162 -1.92 8.66 1.40
CA THR A 162 -0.80 7.96 0.76
C THR A 162 -0.30 8.74 -0.47
N TYR A 163 -1.20 9.23 -1.34
CA TYR A 163 -0.79 10.02 -2.49
C TYR A 163 0.01 11.26 -2.10
N GLN A 164 -0.50 12.05 -1.14
CA GLN A 164 0.10 13.31 -0.75
C GLN A 164 1.48 13.10 -0.10
N GLU A 165 1.55 12.19 0.85
CA GLU A 165 2.80 11.91 1.57
C GLU A 165 3.83 11.21 0.68
N SER A 166 3.40 10.27 -0.18
CA SER A 166 4.28 9.62 -1.14
C SER A 166 4.86 10.60 -2.15
N LEU A 167 4.04 11.51 -2.70
CA LEU A 167 4.55 12.52 -3.63
C LEU A 167 5.62 13.42 -2.97
N ASN A 168 5.39 13.82 -1.71
CA ASN A 168 6.37 14.58 -0.93
C ASN A 168 7.65 13.79 -0.70
N TYR A 169 7.52 12.51 -0.34
CA TYR A 169 8.65 11.61 -0.11
C TYR A 169 9.51 11.43 -1.37
N TRP A 170 8.90 11.04 -2.47
CA TRP A 170 9.63 10.78 -3.71
C TRP A 170 10.29 12.03 -4.30
N ASN A 171 9.66 13.19 -4.19
CA ASN A 171 10.29 14.46 -4.58
C ASN A 171 11.54 14.79 -3.74
N LYS A 172 11.60 14.31 -2.50
CA LYS A 172 12.73 14.54 -1.60
C LYS A 172 13.80 13.46 -1.70
N CYS A 173 13.41 12.19 -1.67
CA CYS A 173 14.31 11.05 -1.50
C CYS A 173 14.50 10.23 -2.79
N GLY A 174 13.73 10.51 -3.85
CA GLY A 174 13.75 9.71 -5.08
C GLY A 174 15.13 9.65 -5.76
N ALA A 175 15.92 10.73 -5.66
CA ALA A 175 17.27 10.74 -6.23
C ALA A 175 18.19 9.71 -5.54
N GLU A 176 18.13 9.58 -4.21
CA GLU A 176 18.92 8.64 -3.43
C GLU A 176 18.52 7.19 -3.78
N TRP A 177 17.21 6.95 -3.96
CA TRP A 177 16.70 5.66 -4.40
C TRP A 177 17.18 5.28 -5.81
N VAL A 178 17.13 6.20 -6.77
CA VAL A 178 17.63 5.96 -8.13
C VAL A 178 19.12 5.64 -8.10
N GLU A 179 19.90 6.41 -7.34
CA GLU A 179 21.33 6.16 -7.19
C GLU A 179 21.59 4.77 -6.61
N TYR A 180 20.90 4.41 -5.53
CA TYR A 180 21.01 3.08 -4.93
C TYR A 180 20.67 1.96 -5.91
N ILE A 181 19.54 2.07 -6.63
CA ILE A 181 19.08 1.06 -7.58
C ILE A 181 20.09 0.91 -8.72
N VAL A 182 20.53 2.00 -9.34
CA VAL A 182 21.48 1.98 -10.45
C VAL A 182 22.83 1.35 -10.05
N GLN A 183 23.26 1.57 -8.80
CA GLN A 183 24.51 0.99 -8.30
C GLN A 183 24.40 -0.49 -7.93
N ASN A 184 23.27 -0.94 -7.42
CA ASN A 184 23.13 -2.24 -6.76
C ASN A 184 22.23 -3.24 -7.49
N VAL A 185 21.40 -2.78 -8.45
CA VAL A 185 20.48 -3.63 -9.19
C VAL A 185 20.88 -3.68 -10.66
N ASP A 186 20.75 -4.86 -11.27
CA ASP A 186 20.96 -5.03 -12.71
C ASP A 186 19.74 -4.52 -13.48
N VAL A 187 19.79 -3.26 -13.85
CA VAL A 187 18.75 -2.56 -14.64
C VAL A 187 19.09 -2.50 -16.13
N ASN A 188 20.08 -3.29 -16.58
CA ASN A 188 20.55 -3.36 -18.00
C ASN A 188 20.94 -1.99 -18.55
N VAL A 189 21.59 -1.16 -17.75
CA VAL A 189 22.02 0.18 -18.16
C VAL A 189 23.52 0.30 -17.97
N ASP A 190 24.21 0.78 -19.02
CA ASP A 190 25.60 1.21 -18.89
C ASP A 190 25.66 2.46 -18.01
N VAL A 191 26.33 2.34 -16.87
CA VAL A 191 26.48 3.43 -15.91
C VAL A 191 27.58 4.36 -16.37
N ASP A 192 27.21 5.40 -17.11
CA ASP A 192 28.12 6.52 -17.46
C ASP A 192 27.83 7.76 -16.59
N GLU A 193 28.74 8.74 -16.62
CA GLU A 193 28.54 10.03 -15.97
C GLU A 193 27.29 10.70 -16.57
N GLY A 194 26.27 10.95 -15.73
CA GLY A 194 24.99 11.56 -16.12
C GLY A 194 23.82 10.59 -16.29
N VAL A 195 24.01 9.26 -16.17
CA VAL A 195 22.92 8.28 -16.20
C VAL A 195 21.85 8.59 -15.14
N ILE A 196 22.25 8.87 -13.92
CA ILE A 196 21.32 9.18 -12.82
C ILE A 196 20.45 10.39 -13.15
N GLY A 197 21.04 11.47 -13.67
CA GLY A 197 20.28 12.66 -14.09
C GLY A 197 19.25 12.35 -15.18
N ARG A 198 19.62 11.57 -16.20
CA ARG A 198 18.68 11.16 -17.26
C ARG A 198 17.52 10.28 -16.74
N TRP A 199 17.77 9.46 -15.72
CA TRP A 199 16.75 8.63 -15.11
C TRP A 199 15.79 9.45 -14.26
N LEU A 200 16.32 10.39 -13.45
CA LEU A 200 15.50 11.31 -12.65
C LEU A 200 14.53 12.12 -13.53
N ASP A 201 14.98 12.53 -14.72
CA ASP A 201 14.15 13.26 -15.69
C ASP A 201 13.04 12.38 -16.33
N ARG A 202 13.18 11.06 -16.29
CA ARG A 202 12.22 10.12 -16.88
C ARG A 202 11.17 9.63 -15.90
N ILE A 203 11.54 9.50 -14.61
CA ILE A 203 10.64 9.00 -13.60
C ILE A 203 9.56 10.03 -13.29
N SER A 204 8.31 9.64 -13.45
CA SER A 204 7.18 10.44 -13.01
C SER A 204 6.85 10.13 -11.56
N TRP A 205 7.40 10.89 -10.62
CA TRP A 205 7.09 10.74 -9.20
C TRP A 205 5.60 10.86 -8.88
N LYS A 206 4.90 11.64 -9.69
CA LYS A 206 3.43 11.73 -9.61
C LYS A 206 2.76 10.39 -9.95
N GLN A 207 3.26 9.66 -10.94
CA GLN A 207 2.76 8.32 -11.27
C GLN A 207 3.11 7.31 -10.19
N VAL A 208 4.31 7.39 -9.61
CA VAL A 208 4.70 6.54 -8.46
C VAL A 208 3.73 6.79 -7.32
N ALA A 209 3.49 8.05 -6.92
CA ALA A 209 2.58 8.38 -5.83
C ALA A 209 1.12 7.93 -6.09
N PHE A 210 0.63 7.98 -7.34
CA PHE A 210 -0.66 7.39 -7.68
C PHE A 210 -0.66 5.87 -7.57
N SER A 211 0.40 5.21 -8.01
CA SER A 211 0.55 3.76 -7.82
C SER A 211 0.45 3.39 -6.34
N ASP A 212 1.15 4.13 -5.48
CA ASP A 212 1.16 3.93 -4.03
C ASP A 212 -0.24 4.08 -3.43
N ALA A 213 -0.96 5.11 -3.85
CA ALA A 213 -2.34 5.33 -3.42
C ALA A 213 -3.27 4.17 -3.83
N TYR A 214 -3.15 3.69 -5.08
CA TYR A 214 -3.92 2.53 -5.54
C TYR A 214 -3.56 1.24 -4.79
N TYR A 215 -2.27 0.99 -4.55
CA TYR A 215 -1.82 -0.14 -3.74
C TYR A 215 -2.28 -0.02 -2.29
N GLY A 216 -2.25 1.19 -1.71
CA GLY A 216 -2.75 1.46 -0.37
C GLY A 216 -4.25 1.17 -0.25
N TRP A 217 -5.06 1.67 -1.19
CA TRP A 217 -6.49 1.38 -1.25
C TRP A 217 -6.75 -0.13 -1.39
N TYR A 218 -6.09 -0.78 -2.35
CA TYR A 218 -6.26 -2.20 -2.60
C TYR A 218 -5.82 -3.04 -1.39
N GLY A 219 -4.69 -2.68 -0.78
CA GLY A 219 -4.18 -3.34 0.41
C GLY A 219 -5.14 -3.26 1.58
N MET A 220 -5.74 -2.10 1.81
CA MET A 220 -6.78 -1.92 2.83
C MET A 220 -8.01 -2.80 2.59
N MET A 221 -8.45 -2.89 1.33
CA MET A 221 -9.63 -3.68 0.96
C MET A 221 -9.36 -5.19 1.00
N SER A 222 -8.15 -5.64 0.65
CA SER A 222 -7.79 -7.06 0.51
C SER A 222 -7.25 -7.69 1.80
N SER A 223 -6.63 -6.92 2.69
CA SER A 223 -6.02 -7.40 3.93
C SER A 223 -7.00 -7.55 5.11
N GLY A 224 -8.30 -7.45 4.86
CA GLY A 224 -9.31 -7.47 5.93
C GLY A 224 -9.19 -6.28 6.89
N CYS A 225 -8.78 -5.12 6.39
CA CYS A 225 -8.56 -3.88 7.12
C CYS A 225 -7.34 -3.87 8.05
N ASN A 226 -6.36 -4.75 7.86
CA ASN A 226 -5.09 -4.58 8.53
C ASN A 226 -4.29 -3.46 7.86
N ILE A 227 -4.28 -2.31 8.50
CA ILE A 227 -3.64 -1.08 8.03
C ILE A 227 -2.17 -1.31 7.66
N TYR A 228 -1.43 -1.94 8.54
CA TYR A 228 0.02 -2.10 8.37
C TYR A 228 0.37 -3.01 7.18
N VAL A 229 -0.41 -4.07 6.95
CA VAL A 229 -0.22 -4.96 5.80
C VAL A 229 -0.56 -4.25 4.49
N GLY A 230 -1.66 -3.49 4.48
CA GLY A 230 -2.06 -2.71 3.31
C GLY A 230 -1.02 -1.67 2.93
N VAL A 231 -0.54 -0.91 3.91
CA VAL A 231 0.48 0.12 3.71
C VAL A 231 1.85 -0.48 3.38
N GLY A 232 2.20 -1.64 3.96
CA GLY A 232 3.42 -2.37 3.59
C GLY A 232 3.41 -2.82 2.14
N GLY A 233 2.25 -3.28 1.64
CA GLY A 233 2.05 -3.60 0.23
C GLY A 233 2.18 -2.38 -0.68
N ALA A 234 1.65 -1.23 -0.25
CA ALA A 234 1.80 0.04 -0.96
C ALA A 234 3.28 0.47 -1.03
N ALA A 235 4.01 0.41 0.09
CA ALA A 235 5.41 0.80 0.15
C ALA A 235 6.30 -0.07 -0.77
N ALA A 236 6.12 -1.39 -0.78
CA ALA A 236 6.82 -2.28 -1.70
C ALA A 236 6.40 -2.04 -3.17
N GLY A 237 5.11 -1.79 -3.43
CA GLY A 237 4.56 -1.47 -4.74
C GLY A 237 5.09 -0.14 -5.31
N SER A 238 5.33 0.84 -4.45
CA SER A 238 5.98 2.11 -4.74
C SER A 238 7.36 1.92 -5.34
N ILE A 239 8.18 1.15 -4.65
CA ILE A 239 9.54 0.83 -5.10
C ILE A 239 9.50 0.07 -6.43
N PHE A 240 8.56 -0.88 -6.58
CA PHE A 240 8.35 -1.61 -7.82
C PHE A 240 7.92 -0.69 -8.97
N SER A 241 7.02 0.26 -8.70
CA SER A 241 6.60 1.25 -9.69
C SER A 241 7.75 2.15 -10.14
N ALA A 242 8.61 2.59 -9.21
CA ALA A 242 9.80 3.35 -9.54
C ALA A 242 10.81 2.50 -10.35
N LEU A 243 11.07 1.26 -9.93
CA LEU A 243 11.97 0.32 -10.59
C LEU A 243 11.56 0.03 -12.04
N ASN A 244 10.27 -0.05 -12.33
CA ASN A 244 9.76 -0.33 -13.67
C ASN A 244 9.84 0.86 -14.63
N GLN A 245 10.11 2.06 -14.13
CA GLN A 245 10.37 3.25 -14.92
C GLN A 245 11.88 3.41 -15.24
N LEU A 246 12.74 2.62 -14.57
CA LEU A 246 14.17 2.47 -14.84
C LEU A 246 14.42 1.36 -15.85
#